data_1091f9698c19036340cba07257ddb843
#
_entry.id   1091f9698c19036340cba07257ddb843
#
_cell.length_a   1.000
_cell.length_b   1.000
_cell.length_c   1.000
_cell.angle_alpha   90.00
_cell.angle_beta   90.00
_cell.angle_gamma   90.00
#
_symmetry.space_group_name_H-M   'P 1'
#
loop_
_entity.id
_entity.type
_entity.pdbx_description
1 polymer ?
#
loop_
_entity_poly.entity_id
_entity_poly.type
_entity_poly.pdbx_seq_one_letter_code
_entity_poly.pdbx_strand_id
1 'polypeptide(L)'
;LAAAITSQKVTETISRGEAGVFMHGPTFMANPLACAVACASVKLLLSQNWQANICRIESILKGRLKAAWEIRGVKDVRVLGAIGVIELEKGVDMARFQADCVAQGIWVRPFGRLVYLMPPYIISDGLLTELADKTVQILKEHSK
;
A
#
# COMPACT_ATOMS: atom_id res chain seq x y z
N LEU A 1 7.10 14.55 0.49
CA LEU A 1 8.57 14.55 0.45
C LEU A 1 9.08 13.12 0.34
N ALA A 2 10.12 12.90 -0.45
CA ALA A 2 10.82 11.64 -0.55
C ALA A 2 12.32 11.89 -0.31
N ALA A 3 13.06 10.86 0.11
CA ALA A 3 14.50 10.91 0.26
C ALA A 3 15.15 9.79 -0.55
N ALA A 4 16.15 10.13 -1.34
CA ALA A 4 17.05 9.17 -1.96
C ALA A 4 18.34 9.11 -1.15
N ILE A 5 18.67 7.93 -0.64
CA ILE A 5 19.83 7.71 0.21
C ILE A 5 20.75 6.72 -0.48
N THR A 6 22.05 7.03 -0.53
CA THR A 6 23.05 6.15 -1.12
C THR A 6 24.33 6.12 -0.31
N SER A 7 25.19 5.15 -0.57
CA SER A 7 26.52 5.08 0.06
C SER A 7 27.52 5.95 -0.68
N GLN A 8 28.59 6.37 0.03
CA GLN A 8 29.71 7.08 -0.56
C GLN A 8 30.30 6.33 -1.77
N LYS A 9 30.45 5.00 -1.68
CA LYS A 9 30.96 4.17 -2.77
C LYS A 9 30.15 4.33 -4.06
N VAL A 10 28.80 4.34 -3.96
CA VAL A 10 27.92 4.53 -5.12
C VAL A 10 28.10 5.94 -5.70
N THR A 11 28.12 6.97 -4.86
CA THR A 11 28.32 8.36 -5.29
C THR A 11 29.65 8.54 -6.02
N GLU A 12 30.74 8.00 -5.47
CA GLU A 12 32.08 8.07 -6.09
C GLU A 12 32.14 7.29 -7.40
N THR A 13 31.51 6.13 -7.46
CA THR A 13 31.48 5.32 -8.70
C THR A 13 30.77 6.06 -9.82
N ILE A 14 29.62 6.67 -9.53
CA ILE A 14 28.86 7.46 -10.52
C ILE A 14 29.67 8.70 -10.95
N SER A 15 30.28 9.41 -10.00
CA SER A 15 31.05 10.64 -10.28
C SER A 15 32.35 10.38 -11.06
N ARG A 16 32.92 9.17 -10.97
CA ARG A 16 34.09 8.74 -11.76
C ARG A 16 33.73 8.11 -13.08
N GLY A 17 32.45 7.80 -13.26
CA GLY A 17 31.96 7.19 -14.48
C GLY A 17 31.72 8.21 -15.62
N GLU A 18 31.11 7.75 -16.68
CA GLU A 18 30.80 8.56 -17.87
C GLU A 18 29.93 9.79 -17.57
N ALA A 19 29.08 9.72 -16.52
CA ALA A 19 28.26 10.85 -16.07
C ALA A 19 29.08 12.02 -15.49
N GLY A 20 30.32 11.81 -15.02
CA GLY A 20 31.24 12.81 -14.50
C GLY A 20 30.84 13.46 -13.19
N VAL A 21 29.54 13.55 -12.91
CA VAL A 21 28.98 14.16 -11.68
C VAL A 21 27.71 13.41 -11.28
N PHE A 22 27.59 13.11 -9.99
CA PHE A 22 26.32 12.64 -9.42
C PHE A 22 25.42 13.85 -9.15
N MET A 23 24.61 14.21 -10.15
CA MET A 23 23.69 15.34 -10.05
C MET A 23 22.29 14.90 -9.62
N HIS A 24 21.79 15.49 -8.53
CA HIS A 24 20.41 15.38 -8.08
C HIS A 24 19.98 16.68 -7.42
N GLY A 25 19.20 17.50 -8.09
CA GLY A 25 18.85 18.83 -7.62
C GLY A 25 17.49 19.33 -8.12
N PRO A 26 16.35 18.65 -7.80
CA PRO A 26 15.03 19.20 -8.07
C PRO A 26 14.85 20.57 -7.42
N THR A 27 14.14 21.51 -8.09
CA THR A 27 13.92 22.88 -7.61
C THR A 27 13.30 22.94 -6.21
N PHE A 28 12.49 21.96 -5.84
CA PHE A 28 11.83 21.86 -4.53
C PHE A 28 12.68 21.10 -3.48
N MET A 29 13.90 20.69 -3.80
CA MET A 29 14.79 20.00 -2.88
C MET A 29 15.06 20.85 -1.66
N ALA A 30 15.10 20.21 -0.49
CA ALA A 30 15.32 20.86 0.82
C ALA A 30 14.31 21.97 1.16
N ASN A 31 13.10 21.93 0.60
CA ASN A 31 12.04 22.87 0.98
C ASN A 31 11.83 22.84 2.52
N PRO A 32 11.99 23.96 3.26
CA PRO A 32 11.99 23.94 4.72
C PRO A 32 10.68 23.43 5.33
N LEU A 33 9.54 23.80 4.76
CA LEU A 33 8.24 23.34 5.23
C LEU A 33 8.10 21.83 5.04
N ALA A 34 8.44 21.31 3.84
CA ALA A 34 8.37 19.88 3.55
C ALA A 34 9.33 19.07 4.44
N CYS A 35 10.52 19.57 4.71
CA CYS A 35 11.47 18.94 5.63
C CYS A 35 10.94 18.93 7.08
N ALA A 36 10.37 20.04 7.56
CA ALA A 36 9.76 20.10 8.87
C ALA A 36 8.61 19.10 9.04
N VAL A 37 7.72 19.01 8.05
CA VAL A 37 6.62 18.04 8.03
C VAL A 37 7.16 16.61 8.00
N ALA A 38 8.17 16.31 7.19
CA ALA A 38 8.78 14.98 7.15
C ALA A 38 9.39 14.59 8.51
N CYS A 39 10.12 15.50 9.16
CA CYS A 39 10.66 15.26 10.49
C CYS A 39 9.57 15.02 11.54
N ALA A 40 8.48 15.79 11.49
CA ALA A 40 7.34 15.61 12.39
C ALA A 40 6.65 14.24 12.16
N SER A 41 6.45 13.86 10.90
CA SER A 41 5.85 12.57 10.52
C SER A 41 6.69 11.39 11.02
N VAL A 42 8.01 11.42 10.82
CA VAL A 42 8.91 10.37 11.31
C VAL A 42 8.91 10.29 12.83
N LYS A 43 8.98 11.44 13.53
CA LYS A 43 8.90 11.50 14.99
C LYS A 43 7.59 10.91 15.51
N LEU A 44 6.47 11.24 14.87
CA LEU A 44 5.17 10.70 15.23
C LEU A 44 5.13 9.17 15.05
N LEU A 45 5.63 8.64 13.92
CA LEU A 45 5.73 7.21 13.70
C LEU A 45 6.55 6.53 14.79
N LEU A 46 7.73 7.05 15.08
CA LEU A 46 8.65 6.49 16.08
C LEU A 46 8.15 6.59 17.52
N SER A 47 7.24 7.53 17.81
CA SER A 47 6.61 7.65 19.14
C SER A 47 5.51 6.63 19.39
N GLN A 48 5.12 5.83 18.39
CA GLN A 48 4.07 4.82 18.47
C GLN A 48 4.67 3.43 18.33
N ASN A 49 3.94 2.42 18.82
CA ASN A 49 4.29 1.01 18.59
C ASN A 49 3.82 0.57 17.19
N TRP A 50 4.41 1.19 16.16
CA TRP A 50 4.01 0.96 14.77
C TRP A 50 4.24 -0.49 14.31
N GLN A 51 5.28 -1.17 14.83
CA GLN A 51 5.55 -2.57 14.51
C GLN A 51 4.40 -3.48 14.97
N ALA A 52 3.93 -3.30 16.20
CA ALA A 52 2.80 -4.05 16.71
C ALA A 52 1.52 -3.79 15.91
N ASN A 53 1.29 -2.53 15.51
CA ASN A 53 0.16 -2.18 14.66
C ASN A 53 0.24 -2.88 13.29
N ILE A 54 1.42 -2.92 12.67
CA ILE A 54 1.62 -3.62 11.39
C ILE A 54 1.38 -5.13 11.56
N CYS A 55 1.94 -5.76 12.58
CA CYS A 55 1.72 -7.20 12.86
C CYS A 55 0.24 -7.52 13.07
N ARG A 56 -0.49 -6.65 13.80
CA ARG A 56 -1.94 -6.78 14.02
C ARG A 56 -2.71 -6.71 12.70
N ILE A 57 -2.43 -5.69 11.88
CA ILE A 57 -3.06 -5.52 10.56
C ILE A 57 -2.76 -6.72 9.66
N GLU A 58 -1.51 -7.16 9.62
CA GLU A 58 -1.09 -8.33 8.84
C GLU A 58 -1.88 -9.59 9.22
N SER A 59 -2.02 -9.85 10.52
CA SER A 59 -2.74 -11.00 11.03
C SER A 59 -4.22 -10.98 10.60
N ILE A 60 -4.89 -9.82 10.73
CA ILE A 60 -6.29 -9.66 10.33
C ILE A 60 -6.43 -9.84 8.82
N LEU A 61 -5.60 -9.17 8.03
CA LEU A 61 -5.66 -9.29 6.56
C LEU A 61 -5.41 -10.73 6.10
N LYS A 62 -4.41 -11.43 6.66
CA LYS A 62 -4.16 -12.86 6.37
C LYS A 62 -5.36 -13.73 6.70
N GLY A 63 -6.01 -13.47 7.84
CA GLY A 63 -7.18 -14.21 8.26
C GLY A 63 -8.39 -13.99 7.36
N ARG A 64 -8.63 -12.75 6.95
CA ARG A 64 -9.85 -12.37 6.20
C ARG A 64 -9.70 -12.57 4.68
N LEU A 65 -8.58 -12.17 4.09
CA LEU A 65 -8.39 -12.26 2.64
C LEU A 65 -8.21 -13.70 2.13
N LYS A 66 -7.88 -14.67 2.99
CA LYS A 66 -7.79 -16.08 2.57
C LYS A 66 -9.09 -16.60 1.93
N ALA A 67 -10.25 -16.05 2.29
CA ALA A 67 -11.52 -16.43 1.67
C ALA A 67 -11.60 -16.09 0.17
N ALA A 68 -10.74 -15.18 -0.30
CA ALA A 68 -10.67 -14.86 -1.73
C ALA A 68 -10.12 -16.00 -2.60
N TRP A 69 -9.40 -16.98 -2.01
CA TRP A 69 -8.94 -18.16 -2.76
C TRP A 69 -10.08 -19.01 -3.33
N GLU A 70 -11.27 -18.93 -2.73
CA GLU A 70 -12.46 -19.64 -3.20
C GLU A 70 -13.16 -18.95 -4.39
N ILE A 71 -12.71 -17.75 -4.75
CA ILE A 71 -13.32 -16.95 -5.81
C ILE A 71 -12.71 -17.36 -7.16
N ARG A 72 -13.57 -17.72 -8.12
CA ARG A 72 -13.14 -18.04 -9.48
C ARG A 72 -12.40 -16.84 -10.11
N GLY A 73 -11.24 -17.08 -10.71
CA GLY A 73 -10.41 -16.04 -11.34
C GLY A 73 -9.47 -15.33 -10.39
N VAL A 74 -9.42 -15.70 -9.12
CA VAL A 74 -8.33 -15.29 -8.21
C VAL A 74 -7.09 -16.14 -8.51
N LYS A 75 -5.99 -15.46 -8.78
CA LYS A 75 -4.70 -16.09 -9.11
C LYS A 75 -3.80 -16.21 -7.88
N ASP A 76 -3.82 -15.20 -7.02
CA ASP A 76 -2.98 -15.17 -5.82
C ASP A 76 -3.58 -14.26 -4.74
N VAL A 77 -3.31 -14.61 -3.47
CA VAL A 77 -3.66 -13.80 -2.30
C VAL A 77 -2.43 -13.72 -1.40
N ARG A 78 -1.92 -12.53 -1.20
CA ARG A 78 -0.72 -12.30 -0.40
C ARG A 78 -0.85 -11.11 0.53
N VAL A 79 -0.20 -11.19 1.67
CA VAL A 79 -0.18 -10.13 2.68
C VAL A 79 1.25 -9.97 3.18
N LEU A 80 1.71 -8.74 3.20
CA LEU A 80 2.98 -8.36 3.80
C LEU A 80 2.78 -7.08 4.63
N GLY A 81 2.92 -7.21 5.94
CA GLY A 81 2.69 -6.10 6.86
C GLY A 81 1.28 -5.51 6.70
N ALA A 82 1.19 -4.21 6.50
CA ALA A 82 -0.08 -3.51 6.32
C ALA A 82 -0.59 -3.49 4.88
N ILE A 83 -0.12 -4.38 4.02
CA ILE A 83 -0.53 -4.47 2.62
C ILE A 83 -1.12 -5.85 2.35
N GLY A 84 -2.40 -5.89 1.97
CA GLY A 84 -3.06 -7.10 1.48
C GLY A 84 -3.38 -6.98 0.00
N VAL A 85 -3.13 -8.04 -0.78
CA VAL A 85 -3.34 -8.05 -2.24
C VAL A 85 -4.09 -9.30 -2.64
N ILE A 86 -5.12 -9.12 -3.46
CA ILE A 86 -5.78 -10.17 -4.21
C ILE A 86 -5.45 -9.94 -5.69
N GLU A 87 -4.72 -10.87 -6.30
CA GLU A 87 -4.39 -10.83 -7.73
C GLU A 87 -5.39 -11.66 -8.51
N LEU A 88 -5.97 -11.06 -9.55
CA LEU A 88 -6.92 -11.72 -10.44
C LEU A 88 -6.21 -12.17 -11.73
N GLU A 89 -6.78 -13.16 -12.41
CA GLU A 89 -6.34 -13.58 -13.75
C GLU A 89 -6.57 -12.48 -14.79
N LYS A 90 -7.66 -11.74 -14.66
CA LYS A 90 -8.05 -10.63 -15.54
C LYS A 90 -8.21 -9.34 -14.73
N GLY A 91 -8.10 -8.20 -15.39
CA GLY A 91 -8.38 -6.91 -14.77
C GLY A 91 -9.85 -6.77 -14.36
N VAL A 92 -10.11 -6.05 -13.28
CA VAL A 92 -11.48 -5.70 -12.87
C VAL A 92 -12.04 -4.58 -13.75
N ASP A 93 -13.34 -4.61 -13.99
CA ASP A 93 -14.06 -3.41 -14.44
C ASP A 93 -14.01 -2.37 -13.31
N MET A 94 -13.12 -1.40 -13.47
CA MET A 94 -12.82 -0.39 -12.46
C MET A 94 -14.04 0.44 -12.09
N ALA A 95 -14.84 0.85 -13.09
CA ALA A 95 -15.98 1.73 -12.88
C ALA A 95 -17.06 1.01 -12.05
N ARG A 96 -17.39 -0.21 -12.43
CA ARG A 96 -18.36 -1.03 -11.72
C ARG A 96 -17.87 -1.40 -10.32
N PHE A 97 -16.65 -1.86 -10.19
CA PHE A 97 -16.09 -2.26 -8.91
C PHE A 97 -16.04 -1.10 -7.90
N GLN A 98 -15.64 0.10 -8.33
CA GLN A 98 -15.63 1.28 -7.46
C GLN A 98 -17.05 1.71 -7.07
N ALA A 99 -18.02 1.66 -7.99
CA ALA A 99 -19.42 1.98 -7.68
C ALA A 99 -19.97 1.05 -6.58
N ASP A 100 -19.71 -0.25 -6.69
CA ASP A 100 -20.15 -1.24 -5.70
C ASP A 100 -19.43 -1.05 -4.35
N CYS A 101 -18.13 -0.72 -4.36
CA CYS A 101 -17.41 -0.36 -3.14
C CYS A 101 -18.04 0.84 -2.43
N VAL A 102 -18.32 1.90 -3.17
CA VAL A 102 -18.95 3.11 -2.61
C VAL A 102 -20.36 2.80 -2.08
N ALA A 103 -21.15 2.03 -2.81
CA ALA A 103 -22.48 1.62 -2.36
C ALA A 103 -22.45 0.83 -1.04
N GLN A 104 -21.39 0.09 -0.79
CA GLN A 104 -21.16 -0.64 0.46
C GLN A 104 -20.39 0.16 1.53
N GLY A 105 -20.10 1.44 1.28
CA GLY A 105 -19.46 2.34 2.23
C GLY A 105 -17.96 2.11 2.41
N ILE A 106 -17.29 1.50 1.42
CA ILE A 106 -15.84 1.33 1.41
C ILE A 106 -15.22 2.00 0.18
N TRP A 107 -13.93 2.30 0.25
CA TRP A 107 -13.17 2.84 -0.86
C TRP A 107 -11.96 1.95 -1.17
N VAL A 108 -12.01 1.24 -2.29
CA VAL A 108 -10.91 0.41 -2.79
C VAL A 108 -10.65 0.78 -4.25
N ARG A 109 -9.39 1.01 -4.59
CA ARG A 109 -8.99 1.38 -5.96
C ARG A 109 -8.07 0.29 -6.54
N PRO A 110 -8.60 -0.64 -7.34
CA PRO A 110 -7.78 -1.64 -8.01
C PRO A 110 -6.73 -1.03 -8.94
N PHE A 111 -5.67 -1.77 -9.19
CA PHE A 111 -4.67 -1.43 -10.19
C PHE A 111 -4.48 -2.61 -11.15
N GLY A 112 -5.02 -2.49 -12.35
CA GLY A 112 -5.02 -3.59 -13.33
C GLY A 112 -5.70 -4.84 -12.79
N ARG A 113 -4.92 -5.86 -12.50
CA ARG A 113 -5.40 -7.14 -11.93
C ARG A 113 -5.31 -7.20 -10.40
N LEU A 114 -4.80 -6.17 -9.76
CA LEU A 114 -4.55 -6.17 -8.33
C LEU A 114 -5.64 -5.40 -7.59
N VAL A 115 -6.35 -6.09 -6.72
CA VAL A 115 -7.20 -5.47 -5.70
C VAL A 115 -6.41 -5.47 -4.41
N TYR A 116 -6.07 -4.29 -3.90
CA TYR A 116 -5.19 -4.19 -2.74
C TYR A 116 -5.74 -3.27 -1.67
N LEU A 117 -5.38 -3.58 -0.44
CA LEU A 117 -5.73 -2.83 0.76
C LEU A 117 -4.45 -2.31 1.41
N MET A 118 -4.43 -1.01 1.72
CA MET A 118 -3.36 -0.33 2.44
C MET A 118 -3.99 0.58 3.51
N PRO A 119 -4.53 0.01 4.59
CA PRO A 119 -5.20 0.78 5.62
C PRO A 119 -4.20 1.63 6.42
N PRO A 120 -4.66 2.74 7.04
CA PRO A 120 -3.84 3.49 7.98
C PRO A 120 -3.51 2.62 9.20
N TYR A 121 -2.33 2.82 9.82
CA TYR A 121 -1.89 2.00 10.96
C TYR A 121 -2.78 2.11 12.19
N ILE A 122 -3.55 3.17 12.29
CA ILE A 122 -4.48 3.43 13.41
C ILE A 122 -5.88 2.85 13.19
N ILE A 123 -6.13 2.15 12.08
CA ILE A 123 -7.43 1.53 11.81
C ILE A 123 -7.80 0.55 12.92
N SER A 124 -9.05 0.56 13.37
CA SER A 124 -9.55 -0.41 14.33
C SER A 124 -9.73 -1.80 13.71
N ASP A 125 -9.68 -2.83 14.53
CA ASP A 125 -9.85 -4.22 14.09
C ASP A 125 -11.21 -4.45 13.41
N GLY A 126 -12.26 -3.84 13.95
CA GLY A 126 -13.63 -3.93 13.40
C GLY A 126 -13.70 -3.35 12.00
N LEU A 127 -13.20 -2.12 11.81
CA LEU A 127 -13.21 -1.46 10.50
C LEU A 127 -12.31 -2.18 9.48
N LEU A 128 -11.16 -2.70 9.92
CA LEU A 128 -10.27 -3.46 9.04
C LEU A 128 -10.91 -4.78 8.59
N THR A 129 -11.57 -5.47 9.51
CA THR A 129 -12.32 -6.69 9.23
C THR A 129 -13.44 -6.41 8.24
N GLU A 130 -14.24 -5.38 8.49
CA GLU A 130 -15.33 -4.96 7.60
C GLU A 130 -14.82 -4.60 6.20
N LEU A 131 -13.72 -3.82 6.10
CA LEU A 131 -13.10 -3.46 4.83
C LEU A 131 -12.67 -4.70 4.05
N ALA A 132 -12.00 -5.64 4.70
CA ALA A 132 -11.51 -6.85 4.05
C ALA A 132 -12.67 -7.76 3.61
N ASP A 133 -13.68 -7.97 4.45
CA ASP A 133 -14.83 -8.82 4.15
C ASP A 133 -15.66 -8.27 3.00
N LYS A 134 -15.99 -6.98 3.03
CA LYS A 134 -16.72 -6.32 1.94
C LYS A 134 -15.94 -6.38 0.63
N THR A 135 -14.62 -6.21 0.66
CA THR A 135 -13.78 -6.33 -0.54
C THR A 135 -13.88 -7.74 -1.15
N VAL A 136 -13.78 -8.77 -0.33
CA VAL A 136 -13.92 -10.17 -0.77
C VAL A 136 -15.33 -10.45 -1.29
N GLN A 137 -16.37 -9.95 -0.63
CA GLN A 137 -17.75 -10.12 -1.06
C GLN A 137 -18.01 -9.47 -2.43
N ILE A 138 -17.60 -8.23 -2.63
CA ILE A 138 -17.74 -7.52 -3.91
C ILE A 138 -17.03 -8.28 -5.02
N LEU A 139 -15.80 -8.75 -4.79
CA LEU A 139 -15.08 -9.57 -5.76
C LEU A 139 -15.83 -10.86 -6.13
N LYS A 140 -16.46 -11.52 -5.17
CA LYS A 140 -17.26 -12.72 -5.40
C LYS A 140 -18.49 -12.44 -6.27
N GLU A 141 -19.09 -11.27 -6.15
CA GLU A 141 -20.23 -10.83 -6.98
C GLU A 141 -19.79 -10.50 -8.42
N HIS A 142 -18.56 -9.98 -8.60
CA HIS A 142 -17.98 -9.69 -9.91
C HIS A 142 -17.45 -10.93 -10.65
N SER A 143 -17.32 -12.06 -9.95
CA SER A 143 -16.76 -13.31 -10.51
C SER A 143 -17.83 -14.28 -11.02
N LYS A 144 -19.10 -13.92 -10.90
CA LYS A 144 -20.25 -14.66 -11.44
C LYS A 144 -20.45 -14.30 -12.91
#